data_05a2745f26979a05bdbac62ba7dccf76
#
_entry.id   05a2745f26979a05bdbac62ba7dccf76
#
_cell.length_a   1.000
_cell.length_b   1.000
_cell.length_c   1.000
_cell.angle_alpha   90.00
_cell.angle_beta   90.00
_cell.angle_gamma   90.00
#
_symmetry.space_group_name_H-M   'P 1'
#
loop_
_entity.id
_entity.type
_entity.pdbx_description
1 polymer ?
#
loop_
_entity_poly.entity_id
_entity_poly.type
_entity_poly.pdbx_seq_one_letter_code
_entity_poly.pdbx_strand_id
1 'polypeptide(L)'
;NMTIFGKDIQADTPNSPIHQSIGYTDEIVLKYNQSMIGFDFAALSYIAPKENDYQYMLEGLDSEWQFTKGSNNHLSYANLPVGEYVLRIKGTNSDKLWSSNEVQLKIKVLPPFFRSQLAYLIYALVLLIAIMLTVWYYVKRTEKRQKERIKRLNDEKEKELYNSKIDFFTNIAHEIRTPLSLIIGPLEY
;
A
#
# COMPACT_ATOMS: atom_id res chain seq x y z
N ASN A 1 -35.07 9.03 0.18
CA ASN A 1 -33.83 9.42 0.86
C ASN A 1 -32.74 8.36 0.63
N MET A 2 -31.49 8.75 0.84
CA MET A 2 -30.35 7.82 0.84
C MET A 2 -29.66 7.88 2.20
N THR A 3 -29.23 6.72 2.68
CA THR A 3 -28.46 6.60 3.92
C THR A 3 -27.12 5.95 3.68
N ILE A 4 -26.09 6.34 4.43
CA ILE A 4 -24.79 5.65 4.51
C ILE A 4 -24.54 5.32 5.98
N PHE A 5 -24.30 4.06 6.29
CA PHE A 5 -24.22 3.56 7.67
C PHE A 5 -25.42 3.96 8.54
N GLY A 6 -26.63 3.96 7.95
CA GLY A 6 -27.88 4.31 8.63
C GLY A 6 -28.04 5.83 8.94
N LYS A 7 -27.16 6.69 8.42
CA LYS A 7 -27.28 8.15 8.55
C LYS A 7 -27.76 8.75 7.24
N ASP A 8 -28.77 9.62 7.31
CA ASP A 8 -29.27 10.34 6.15
C ASP A 8 -28.20 11.21 5.52
N ILE A 9 -28.09 11.11 4.21
CA ILE A 9 -27.12 11.90 3.42
C ILE A 9 -27.87 13.07 2.77
N GLN A 10 -27.39 14.25 3.06
CA GLN A 10 -27.85 15.47 2.41
C GLN A 10 -26.96 15.78 1.20
N ALA A 11 -27.57 16.26 0.14
CA ALA A 11 -26.84 16.74 -1.03
C ALA A 11 -25.89 17.89 -0.66
N ASP A 12 -24.77 17.98 -1.36
CA ASP A 12 -23.80 19.07 -1.28
C ASP A 12 -23.12 19.26 0.10
N THR A 13 -23.14 18.24 0.95
CA THR A 13 -22.33 18.24 2.18
C THR A 13 -20.91 17.72 1.93
N PRO A 14 -19.91 18.14 2.72
CA PRO A 14 -18.55 17.62 2.59
C PRO A 14 -18.51 16.08 2.67
N ASN A 15 -17.93 15.43 1.67
CA ASN A 15 -17.90 13.97 1.49
C ASN A 15 -19.23 13.29 1.14
N SER A 16 -20.27 14.03 0.79
CA SER A 16 -21.49 13.47 0.22
C SER A 16 -21.20 12.85 -1.15
N PRO A 17 -21.69 11.64 -1.44
CA PRO A 17 -21.61 11.05 -2.77
C PRO A 17 -22.66 11.61 -3.74
N ILE A 18 -23.58 12.47 -3.26
CA ILE A 18 -24.62 13.09 -4.05
C ILE A 18 -24.50 14.63 -4.01
N HIS A 19 -24.64 15.24 -5.18
CA HIS A 19 -24.62 16.70 -5.36
C HIS A 19 -26.01 17.31 -5.50
N GLN A 20 -27.01 16.48 -5.72
CA GLN A 20 -28.42 16.86 -5.83
C GLN A 20 -29.30 15.79 -5.18
N SER A 21 -30.61 16.07 -5.07
CA SER A 21 -31.55 15.11 -4.51
C SER A 21 -31.46 13.78 -5.26
N ILE A 22 -31.51 12.65 -4.51
CA ILE A 22 -31.35 11.31 -5.05
C ILE A 22 -32.32 10.99 -6.20
N GLY A 23 -33.51 11.57 -6.20
CA GLY A 23 -34.51 11.39 -7.26
C GLY A 23 -34.12 12.00 -8.61
N TYR A 24 -33.10 12.83 -8.66
CA TYR A 24 -32.56 13.48 -9.87
C TYR A 24 -31.12 13.05 -10.15
N THR A 25 -30.63 12.06 -9.43
CA THR A 25 -29.26 11.57 -9.56
C THR A 25 -29.26 10.25 -10.34
N ASP A 26 -28.55 10.21 -11.45
CA ASP A 26 -28.42 9.03 -12.29
C ASP A 26 -27.27 8.11 -11.87
N GLU A 27 -26.24 8.68 -11.22
CA GLU A 27 -25.03 7.96 -10.81
C GLU A 27 -24.54 8.43 -9.44
N ILE A 28 -24.15 7.48 -8.60
CA ILE A 28 -23.53 7.71 -7.29
C ILE A 28 -22.15 7.09 -7.29
N VAL A 29 -21.16 7.85 -6.81
CA VAL A 29 -19.79 7.36 -6.64
C VAL A 29 -19.47 7.23 -5.15
N LEU A 30 -19.31 5.99 -4.70
CA LEU A 30 -18.99 5.66 -3.31
C LEU A 30 -17.50 5.39 -3.13
N LYS A 31 -16.95 5.86 -2.03
CA LYS A 31 -15.61 5.46 -1.60
C LYS A 31 -15.67 4.04 -1.01
N TYR A 32 -14.55 3.31 -1.05
CA TYR A 32 -14.45 1.93 -0.52
C TYR A 32 -14.92 1.80 0.95
N ASN A 33 -14.83 2.89 1.74
CA ASN A 33 -15.26 2.93 3.13
C ASN A 33 -16.75 3.33 3.30
N GLN A 34 -17.49 3.53 2.22
CA GLN A 34 -18.92 3.83 2.20
C GLN A 34 -19.72 2.62 1.68
N SER A 35 -19.39 1.43 2.15
CA SER A 35 -19.89 0.15 1.62
C SER A 35 -21.25 -0.27 2.15
N MET A 36 -21.83 0.43 3.13
CA MET A 36 -23.18 0.20 3.65
C MET A 36 -24.09 1.34 3.24
N ILE A 37 -24.99 1.07 2.32
CA ILE A 37 -25.93 2.05 1.77
C ILE A 37 -27.36 1.60 1.98
N GLY A 38 -28.25 2.56 2.17
CA GLY A 38 -29.68 2.32 2.23
C GLY A 38 -30.44 3.35 1.41
N PHE A 39 -31.59 2.96 0.91
CA PHE A 39 -32.48 3.82 0.15
C PHE A 39 -33.91 3.70 0.68
N ASP A 40 -34.53 4.86 0.89
CA ASP A 40 -35.96 4.95 1.13
C ASP A 40 -36.65 5.37 -0.16
N PHE A 41 -37.66 4.63 -0.55
CA PHE A 41 -38.40 4.87 -1.79
C PHE A 41 -39.89 4.89 -1.52
N ALA A 42 -40.62 5.59 -2.37
CA ALA A 42 -42.07 5.64 -2.30
C ALA A 42 -42.65 5.72 -3.71
N ALA A 43 -43.68 4.93 -3.98
CA ALA A 43 -44.48 5.15 -5.17
C ALA A 43 -45.44 6.34 -4.92
N LEU A 44 -45.54 7.23 -5.92
CA LEU A 44 -46.47 8.34 -5.88
C LEU A 44 -47.89 7.82 -6.12
N SER A 45 -48.46 7.12 -5.11
CA SER A 45 -49.87 6.69 -5.09
C SER A 45 -50.61 7.49 -4.01
N TYR A 46 -51.57 8.31 -4.42
CA TYR A 46 -52.30 9.15 -3.52
C TYR A 46 -53.41 8.41 -2.73
N ILE A 47 -53.82 7.22 -3.18
CA ILE A 47 -54.98 6.52 -2.62
C ILE A 47 -54.60 5.61 -1.47
N ALA A 48 -53.55 4.78 -1.61
CA ALA A 48 -53.10 3.83 -0.58
C ALA A 48 -51.62 3.56 -0.65
N PRO A 49 -50.74 4.50 -0.28
CA PRO A 49 -49.29 4.34 -0.48
C PRO A 49 -48.66 3.19 0.31
N LYS A 50 -49.30 2.73 1.41
CA LYS A 50 -48.82 1.61 2.23
C LYS A 50 -49.18 0.22 1.67
N GLU A 51 -50.08 0.15 0.69
CA GLU A 51 -50.55 -1.10 0.07
C GLU A 51 -49.80 -1.46 -1.21
N ASN A 52 -48.93 -0.57 -1.71
CA ASN A 52 -48.13 -0.84 -2.88
C ASN A 52 -47.09 -1.90 -2.58
N ASP A 53 -46.84 -2.78 -3.55
CA ASP A 53 -45.74 -3.73 -3.47
C ASP A 53 -44.58 -3.20 -4.31
N TYR A 54 -43.37 -3.54 -3.92
CA TYR A 54 -42.16 -3.14 -4.62
C TYR A 54 -41.30 -4.36 -4.95
N GLN A 55 -40.64 -4.29 -6.05
CA GLN A 55 -39.53 -5.19 -6.36
C GLN A 55 -38.28 -4.37 -6.69
N TYR A 56 -37.18 -4.88 -6.23
CA TYR A 56 -35.88 -4.24 -6.48
C TYR A 56 -34.81 -5.29 -6.75
N MET A 57 -33.76 -4.88 -7.45
CA MET A 57 -32.63 -5.72 -7.77
C MET A 57 -31.40 -4.82 -7.92
N LEU A 58 -30.28 -5.20 -7.33
CA LEU A 58 -28.99 -4.60 -7.55
C LEU A 58 -28.23 -5.45 -8.57
N GLU A 59 -28.32 -5.10 -9.85
CA GLU A 59 -27.57 -5.76 -10.90
C GLU A 59 -26.06 -5.70 -10.62
N GLY A 60 -25.38 -6.83 -10.76
CA GLY A 60 -24.00 -7.01 -10.38
C GLY A 60 -23.79 -7.62 -8.99
N LEU A 61 -24.84 -7.70 -8.16
CA LEU A 61 -24.82 -8.36 -6.87
C LEU A 61 -25.94 -9.38 -6.72
N ASP A 62 -27.20 -8.98 -6.98
CA ASP A 62 -28.35 -9.83 -6.83
C ASP A 62 -28.56 -10.70 -8.09
N SER A 63 -28.91 -11.97 -7.89
CA SER A 63 -29.24 -12.90 -8.99
C SER A 63 -30.72 -12.82 -9.40
N GLU A 64 -31.59 -12.37 -8.50
CA GLU A 64 -33.04 -12.36 -8.66
C GLU A 64 -33.66 -11.08 -8.09
N TRP A 65 -34.88 -10.76 -8.56
CA TRP A 65 -35.68 -9.68 -8.03
C TRP A 65 -36.13 -9.98 -6.58
N GLN A 66 -35.88 -9.02 -5.69
CA GLN A 66 -36.37 -9.08 -4.31
C GLN A 66 -37.69 -8.31 -4.18
N PHE A 67 -38.55 -8.77 -3.28
CA PHE A 67 -39.90 -8.21 -3.07
C PHE A 67 -40.00 -7.60 -1.70
N THR A 68 -40.66 -6.45 -1.60
CA THR A 68 -41.02 -5.82 -0.33
C THR A 68 -42.37 -5.14 -0.42
N LYS A 69 -43.03 -5.01 0.73
CA LYS A 69 -44.35 -4.34 0.85
C LYS A 69 -44.17 -2.86 1.15
N GLY A 70 -45.15 -2.04 0.79
CA GLY A 70 -45.11 -0.61 0.99
C GLY A 70 -45.02 -0.15 2.44
N SER A 71 -45.31 -1.03 3.41
CA SER A 71 -45.05 -0.80 4.82
C SER A 71 -43.56 -0.84 5.18
N ASN A 72 -42.71 -1.44 4.31
CA ASN A 72 -41.27 -1.51 4.43
C ASN A 72 -40.64 -1.00 3.13
N ASN A 73 -40.58 0.30 2.99
CA ASN A 73 -40.08 1.01 1.84
C ASN A 73 -38.57 1.38 1.95
N HIS A 74 -37.86 0.66 2.80
CA HIS A 74 -36.42 0.77 3.02
C HIS A 74 -35.73 -0.48 2.49
N LEU A 75 -34.64 -0.26 1.73
CA LEU A 75 -33.70 -1.30 1.36
C LEU A 75 -32.30 -0.93 1.84
N SER A 76 -31.51 -1.92 2.18
CA SER A 76 -30.11 -1.69 2.57
C SER A 76 -29.20 -2.79 2.04
N TYR A 77 -28.07 -2.39 1.54
CA TYR A 77 -26.98 -3.26 1.15
C TYR A 77 -25.77 -2.99 2.03
N ALA A 78 -25.21 -4.04 2.61
CA ALA A 78 -24.02 -3.97 3.44
C ALA A 78 -22.83 -4.61 2.73
N ASN A 79 -21.65 -4.05 2.97
CA ASN A 79 -20.38 -4.57 2.43
C ASN A 79 -20.34 -4.72 0.91
N LEU A 80 -20.84 -3.70 0.19
CA LEU A 80 -20.74 -3.68 -1.27
C LEU A 80 -19.27 -3.79 -1.72
N PRO A 81 -18.92 -4.82 -2.50
CA PRO A 81 -17.62 -4.93 -3.11
C PRO A 81 -17.29 -3.76 -4.05
N VAL A 82 -16.03 -3.58 -4.34
CA VAL A 82 -15.58 -2.65 -5.38
C VAL A 82 -16.13 -3.11 -6.73
N GLY A 83 -16.83 -2.21 -7.43
CA GLY A 83 -17.47 -2.55 -8.70
C GLY A 83 -18.47 -1.50 -9.15
N GLU A 84 -19.14 -1.80 -10.25
CA GLU A 84 -20.22 -1.00 -10.81
C GLU A 84 -21.52 -1.81 -10.73
N TYR A 85 -22.57 -1.18 -10.22
CA TYR A 85 -23.88 -1.77 -9.96
C TYR A 85 -24.96 -0.89 -10.53
N VAL A 86 -26.11 -1.47 -10.84
CA VAL A 86 -27.30 -0.73 -11.24
C VAL A 86 -28.46 -1.16 -10.32
N LEU A 87 -28.89 -0.24 -9.46
CA LEU A 87 -30.09 -0.46 -8.63
C LEU A 87 -31.32 -0.19 -9.50
N ARG A 88 -32.18 -1.20 -9.59
CA ARG A 88 -33.46 -1.12 -10.31
C ARG A 88 -34.60 -1.32 -9.33
N ILE A 89 -35.57 -0.42 -9.39
CA ILE A 89 -36.75 -0.48 -8.51
C ILE A 89 -38.03 -0.31 -9.35
N LYS A 90 -39.00 -1.16 -9.08
CA LYS A 90 -40.37 -1.09 -9.64
C LYS A 90 -41.38 -1.10 -8.51
N GLY A 91 -42.48 -0.42 -8.67
CA GLY A 91 -43.60 -0.42 -7.77
C GLY A 91 -44.90 -0.83 -8.44
N THR A 92 -45.86 -1.28 -7.65
CA THR A 92 -47.25 -1.47 -8.11
C THR A 92 -48.07 -0.20 -7.89
N ASN A 93 -49.15 -0.08 -8.65
CA ASN A 93 -50.22 0.87 -8.35
C ASN A 93 -51.23 0.31 -7.31
N SER A 94 -52.27 1.08 -7.04
CA SER A 94 -53.36 0.67 -6.13
C SER A 94 -54.08 -0.61 -6.59
N ASP A 95 -54.06 -0.90 -7.88
CA ASP A 95 -54.68 -2.10 -8.48
C ASP A 95 -53.75 -3.31 -8.54
N LYS A 96 -52.58 -3.23 -7.87
CA LYS A 96 -51.55 -4.25 -7.86
C LYS A 96 -50.93 -4.52 -9.24
N LEU A 97 -51.03 -3.59 -10.18
CA LEU A 97 -50.40 -3.71 -11.46
C LEU A 97 -48.99 -3.13 -11.40
N TRP A 98 -47.99 -3.88 -11.87
CA TRP A 98 -46.63 -3.45 -11.92
C TRP A 98 -46.44 -2.27 -12.89
N SER A 99 -45.71 -1.28 -12.45
CA SER A 99 -45.29 -0.14 -13.30
C SER A 99 -44.44 -0.65 -14.47
N SER A 100 -44.74 -0.17 -15.68
CA SER A 100 -43.88 -0.36 -16.85
C SER A 100 -42.58 0.44 -16.76
N ASN A 101 -42.61 1.52 -15.97
CA ASN A 101 -41.44 2.37 -15.75
C ASN A 101 -40.66 1.86 -14.52
N GLU A 102 -39.36 1.73 -14.66
CA GLU A 102 -38.46 1.42 -13.56
C GLU A 102 -37.54 2.61 -13.29
N VAL A 103 -37.22 2.79 -12.01
CA VAL A 103 -36.18 3.72 -11.60
C VAL A 103 -34.85 2.98 -11.62
N GLN A 104 -33.86 3.56 -12.27
CA GLN A 104 -32.53 3.01 -12.36
C GLN A 104 -31.52 4.01 -11.75
N LEU A 105 -30.59 3.50 -10.94
CA LEU A 105 -29.55 4.30 -10.31
C LEU A 105 -28.24 3.54 -10.43
N LYS A 106 -27.26 4.15 -11.09
CA LYS A 106 -25.89 3.60 -11.19
C LYS A 106 -25.14 3.84 -9.90
N ILE A 107 -24.50 2.83 -9.37
CA ILE A 107 -23.71 2.89 -8.16
C ILE A 107 -22.30 2.37 -8.46
N LYS A 108 -21.31 3.23 -8.30
CA LYS A 108 -19.90 2.91 -8.53
C LYS A 108 -19.15 2.94 -7.22
N VAL A 109 -18.61 1.81 -6.79
CA VAL A 109 -17.78 1.69 -5.59
C VAL A 109 -16.30 1.71 -5.99
N LEU A 110 -15.60 2.77 -5.61
CA LEU A 110 -14.19 2.96 -5.96
C LEU A 110 -13.27 2.08 -5.12
N PRO A 111 -12.19 1.54 -5.71
CA PRO A 111 -11.17 0.83 -4.95
C PRO A 111 -10.43 1.76 -3.98
N PRO A 112 -9.87 1.23 -2.89
CA PRO A 112 -9.03 2.01 -1.98
C PRO A 112 -7.77 2.49 -2.70
N PHE A 113 -7.31 3.69 -2.34
CA PHE A 113 -6.16 4.35 -2.98
C PHE A 113 -4.87 3.51 -3.00
N PHE A 114 -4.67 2.65 -1.98
CA PHE A 114 -3.50 1.77 -1.88
C PHE A 114 -3.54 0.58 -2.86
N ARG A 115 -4.66 0.34 -3.55
CA ARG A 115 -4.83 -0.63 -4.63
C ARG A 115 -4.86 0.04 -6.02
N SER A 116 -4.60 1.33 -6.10
CA SER A 116 -4.52 2.03 -7.38
C SER A 116 -3.21 1.69 -8.12
N GLN A 117 -3.21 1.85 -9.44
CA GLN A 117 -2.00 1.66 -10.27
C GLN A 117 -0.83 2.55 -9.79
N LEU A 118 -1.14 3.80 -9.37
CA LEU A 118 -0.15 4.71 -8.81
C LEU A 118 0.47 4.18 -7.51
N ALA A 119 -0.32 3.54 -6.63
CA ALA A 119 0.20 2.94 -5.40
C ALA A 119 1.21 1.82 -5.70
N TYR A 120 0.93 0.97 -6.68
CA TYR A 120 1.86 -0.09 -7.08
C TYR A 120 3.16 0.47 -7.66
N LEU A 121 3.11 1.56 -8.44
CA LEU A 121 4.32 2.24 -8.91
C LEU A 121 5.15 2.80 -7.77
N ILE A 122 4.51 3.40 -6.76
CA ILE A 122 5.20 3.90 -5.57
C ILE A 122 5.86 2.74 -4.80
N TYR A 123 5.15 1.61 -4.63
CA TYR A 123 5.71 0.43 -3.95
C TYR A 123 6.91 -0.14 -4.70
N ALA A 124 6.85 -0.22 -6.03
CA ALA A 124 7.97 -0.66 -6.86
C ALA A 124 9.17 0.27 -6.73
N LEU A 125 8.96 1.60 -6.72
CA LEU A 125 10.01 2.59 -6.55
C LEU A 125 10.66 2.48 -5.16
N VAL A 126 9.87 2.36 -4.09
CA VAL A 126 10.38 2.19 -2.72
C VAL A 126 11.22 0.91 -2.59
N LEU A 127 10.76 -0.18 -3.19
CA LEU A 127 11.49 -1.45 -3.21
C LEU A 127 12.83 -1.31 -3.94
N LEU A 128 12.84 -0.63 -5.09
CA LEU A 128 14.07 -0.39 -5.87
C LEU A 128 15.07 0.45 -5.08
N ILE A 129 14.62 1.51 -4.41
CA ILE A 129 15.46 2.34 -3.53
C ILE A 129 16.03 1.49 -2.38
N ALA A 130 15.23 0.64 -1.75
CA ALA A 130 15.69 -0.23 -0.67
C ALA A 130 16.77 -1.21 -1.14
N ILE A 131 16.62 -1.80 -2.33
CA ILE A 131 17.63 -2.66 -2.95
C ILE A 131 18.92 -1.86 -3.22
N MET A 132 18.80 -0.68 -3.81
CA MET A 132 19.95 0.19 -4.10
C MET A 132 20.73 0.56 -2.83
N LEU A 133 20.04 0.93 -1.76
CA LEU A 133 20.65 1.25 -0.47
C LEU A 133 21.36 0.04 0.16
N THR A 134 20.75 -1.15 0.09
CA THR A 134 21.38 -2.37 0.61
C THR A 134 22.64 -2.72 -0.18
N VAL A 135 22.61 -2.67 -1.51
CA VAL A 135 23.78 -2.90 -2.36
C VAL A 135 24.89 -1.88 -2.04
N TRP A 136 24.54 -0.59 -1.99
CA TRP A 136 25.48 0.47 -1.64
C TRP A 136 26.12 0.24 -0.26
N TYR A 137 25.33 -0.14 0.75
CA TYR A 137 25.83 -0.46 2.09
C TYR A 137 26.82 -1.63 2.07
N TYR A 138 26.49 -2.70 1.34
CA TYR A 138 27.38 -3.88 1.22
C TYR A 138 28.69 -3.54 0.50
N VAL A 139 28.62 -2.80 -0.62
CA VAL A 139 29.82 -2.36 -1.36
C VAL A 139 30.73 -1.52 -0.46
N LYS A 140 30.16 -0.51 0.21
CA LYS A 140 30.93 0.35 1.12
C LYS A 140 31.56 -0.41 2.28
N ARG A 141 30.86 -1.40 2.80
CA ARG A 141 31.37 -2.28 3.88
C ARG A 141 32.51 -3.18 3.41
N THR A 142 32.42 -3.72 2.21
CA THR A 142 33.49 -4.55 1.63
C THR A 142 34.74 -3.74 1.29
N GLU A 143 34.59 -2.57 0.74
CA GLU A 143 35.71 -1.64 0.48
C GLU A 143 36.47 -1.28 1.79
N LYS A 144 35.74 -0.98 2.85
CA LYS A 144 36.33 -0.68 4.15
C LYS A 144 37.16 -1.88 4.67
N ARG A 145 36.60 -3.08 4.60
CA ARG A 145 37.30 -4.32 5.00
C ARG A 145 38.55 -4.59 4.16
N GLN A 146 38.50 -4.34 2.85
CA GLN A 146 39.66 -4.49 1.98
C GLN A 146 40.78 -3.50 2.31
N LYS A 147 40.44 -2.22 2.53
CA LYS A 147 41.39 -1.20 2.94
C LYS A 147 42.09 -1.57 4.27
N GLU A 148 41.33 -2.06 5.24
CA GLU A 148 41.87 -2.50 6.52
C GLU A 148 42.82 -3.72 6.36
N ARG A 149 42.48 -4.68 5.47
CA ARG A 149 43.36 -5.81 5.16
C ARG A 149 44.65 -5.38 4.50
N ILE A 150 44.59 -4.51 3.48
CA ILE A 150 45.78 -3.99 2.79
C ILE A 150 46.68 -3.23 3.78
N LYS A 151 46.08 -2.42 4.66
CA LYS A 151 46.86 -1.70 5.68
C LYS A 151 47.59 -2.68 6.61
N ARG A 152 46.91 -3.71 7.13
CA ARG A 152 47.54 -4.74 7.98
C ARG A 152 48.69 -5.47 7.30
N LEU A 153 48.50 -5.87 6.01
CA LEU A 153 49.55 -6.50 5.25
C LEU A 153 50.76 -5.59 5.00
N ASN A 154 50.54 -4.30 4.81
CA ASN A 154 51.62 -3.34 4.68
C ASN A 154 52.39 -3.13 6.00
N ASP A 155 51.65 -3.03 7.11
CA ASP A 155 52.23 -2.88 8.46
C ASP A 155 53.06 -4.13 8.83
N GLU A 156 52.62 -5.33 8.45
CA GLU A 156 53.33 -6.60 8.65
C GLU A 156 54.62 -6.63 7.83
N LYS A 157 54.55 -6.28 6.54
CA LYS A 157 55.74 -6.22 5.67
C LYS A 157 56.75 -5.19 6.17
N GLU A 158 56.32 -4.05 6.64
CA GLU A 158 57.22 -3.04 7.20
C GLU A 158 57.93 -3.53 8.45
N LYS A 159 57.24 -4.26 9.33
CA LYS A 159 57.85 -4.91 10.50
C LYS A 159 58.83 -5.99 10.11
N GLU A 160 58.51 -6.83 9.13
CA GLU A 160 59.46 -7.87 8.63
C GLU A 160 60.73 -7.25 8.06
N LEU A 161 60.60 -6.18 7.26
CA LEU A 161 61.71 -5.42 6.74
C LEU A 161 62.54 -4.80 7.84
N TYR A 162 61.91 -4.25 8.85
CA TYR A 162 62.59 -3.67 10.01
C TYR A 162 63.37 -4.72 10.79
N ASN A 163 62.75 -5.85 11.09
CA ASN A 163 63.39 -6.97 11.78
C ASN A 163 64.56 -7.55 10.97
N SER A 164 64.41 -7.71 9.67
CA SER A 164 65.47 -8.17 8.77
C SER A 164 66.67 -7.21 8.74
N LYS A 165 66.44 -5.88 8.79
CA LYS A 165 67.49 -4.88 8.92
C LYS A 165 68.20 -4.99 10.27
N ILE A 166 67.49 -5.20 11.36
CA ILE A 166 68.11 -5.39 12.67
C ILE A 166 68.99 -6.62 12.70
N ASP A 167 68.49 -7.75 12.19
CA ASP A 167 69.23 -9.02 12.15
C ASP A 167 70.48 -8.84 11.27
N PHE A 168 70.37 -8.16 10.12
CA PHE A 168 71.53 -7.86 9.29
C PHE A 168 72.59 -7.06 10.01
N PHE A 169 72.19 -5.96 10.69
CA PHE A 169 73.17 -5.13 11.44
C PHE A 169 73.76 -5.88 12.65
N THR A 170 72.99 -6.70 13.33
CA THR A 170 73.46 -7.54 14.44
C THR A 170 74.47 -8.54 13.96
N ASN A 171 74.22 -9.24 12.85
CA ASN A 171 75.15 -10.19 12.28
C ASN A 171 76.45 -9.51 11.82
N ILE A 172 76.37 -8.37 11.13
CA ILE A 172 77.59 -7.59 10.75
C ILE A 172 78.35 -7.17 11.98
N ALA A 173 77.68 -6.68 13.02
CA ALA A 173 78.38 -6.31 14.28
C ALA A 173 79.14 -7.47 14.91
N HIS A 174 78.54 -8.67 14.87
CA HIS A 174 79.21 -9.90 15.32
C HIS A 174 80.39 -10.29 14.43
N GLU A 175 80.22 -10.25 13.08
CA GLU A 175 81.28 -10.57 12.16
C GLU A 175 82.46 -9.58 12.20
N ILE A 176 82.22 -8.32 12.48
CA ILE A 176 83.28 -7.32 12.65
C ILE A 176 83.99 -7.47 14.02
N ARG A 177 83.26 -7.82 15.08
CA ARG A 177 83.84 -7.96 16.41
C ARG A 177 84.93 -9.05 16.46
N THR A 178 84.71 -10.17 15.78
CA THR A 178 85.63 -11.31 15.76
C THR A 178 87.00 -10.99 15.22
N PRO A 179 87.16 -10.38 14.00
CA PRO A 179 88.50 -10.01 13.52
C PRO A 179 89.10 -8.80 14.28
N LEU A 180 88.23 -7.87 14.83
CA LEU A 180 88.71 -6.74 15.59
C LEU A 180 89.32 -7.19 16.93
N SER A 181 88.75 -8.17 17.61
CA SER A 181 89.28 -8.73 18.84
C SER A 181 90.59 -9.53 18.61
N LEU A 182 90.75 -10.13 17.46
CA LEU A 182 92.03 -10.76 17.03
C LEU A 182 93.16 -9.78 16.76
N ILE A 183 92.83 -8.59 16.37
CA ILE A 183 93.83 -7.50 16.10
C ILE A 183 94.22 -6.75 17.38
N ILE A 184 93.25 -6.50 18.26
CA ILE A 184 93.46 -5.73 19.50
C ILE A 184 94.12 -6.59 20.58
N GLY A 185 93.80 -7.89 20.66
CA GLY A 185 94.36 -8.79 21.65
C GLY A 185 95.89 -8.89 21.69
N PRO A 186 96.59 -8.89 20.55
CA PRO A 186 98.09 -8.89 20.54
C PRO A 186 98.73 -7.52 20.80
N LEU A 187 97.99 -6.43 20.86
CA LEU A 187 98.51 -5.05 21.06
C LEU A 187 98.55 -4.61 22.55
N GLU A 188 98.05 -5.46 23.47
CA GLU A 188 98.09 -5.21 24.90
C GLU A 188 99.21 -5.94 25.64
N TYR A 189 100.29 -6.34 24.93
CA TYR A 189 101.54 -6.85 25.54
C TYR A 189 102.68 -5.97 25.19
#